data_260a1b5b7c0972f5fa6f2b50a800f55f
#
_entry.id   260a1b5b7c0972f5fa6f2b50a800f55f
#
_cell.length_a   1.000
_cell.length_b   1.000
_cell.length_c   1.000
_cell.angle_alpha   90.00
_cell.angle_beta   90.00
_cell.angle_gamma   90.00
#
_symmetry.space_group_name_H-M   'P 1'
#
loop_
_entity.id
_entity.type
_entity.pdbx_description
1 polymer ?
#
loop_
_entity_poly.entity_id
_entity_poly.type
_entity_poly.pdbx_seq_one_letter_code
_entity_poly.pdbx_strand_id
1 'polypeptide(L)'
;MPQYFIESSEVDRKLGICRVRGWAAYTKPLKVYLENSRGNRIPCEIQHLKRVDVQNQYPEAEVGEKCGFFFELHYQQLKEFYIVFEAGSIRVRRQIHLQPVQLAAEKMNEYCKKGSRYLKLHGPAALAQKVVGKVKNKNKAAVIYQKWLPKHLPSKAELEHQRKEHFSWEPTFSVVVPLYKTPEKYLRALVESLQAQTYGKWELCLSDGSGADSPIRELLKQLQKEESRIKVIDHQEKLQISENTNAAIEAATGEFVVFADHDDELTAHALYECVKVLNEKPETEVLYSDEDKMTMDGHKFF
;
A
#
# COMPACT_ATOMS: atom_id res chain seq x y z
N MET A 1 25.33 -16.66 -8.92
CA MET A 1 23.97 -17.22 -8.95
C MET A 1 23.01 -16.15 -9.45
N PRO A 2 21.96 -16.48 -10.20
CA PRO A 2 20.94 -15.52 -10.56
C PRO A 2 20.34 -14.87 -9.30
N GLN A 3 20.23 -13.56 -9.29
CA GLN A 3 19.48 -12.82 -8.29
C GLN A 3 18.03 -12.79 -8.72
N TYR A 4 17.11 -13.04 -7.82
CA TYR A 4 15.68 -12.99 -8.13
C TYR A 4 14.87 -12.65 -6.88
N PHE A 5 13.70 -12.06 -7.12
CA PHE A 5 12.74 -11.78 -6.07
C PHE A 5 11.32 -11.98 -6.61
N ILE A 6 10.48 -12.65 -5.84
CA ILE A 6 9.05 -12.78 -6.11
C ILE A 6 8.35 -11.73 -5.26
N GLU A 7 7.83 -10.68 -5.90
CA GLU A 7 7.19 -9.54 -5.25
C GLU A 7 5.81 -9.88 -4.74
N SER A 8 5.03 -10.57 -5.56
CA SER A 8 3.69 -11.03 -5.19
C SER A 8 3.37 -12.40 -5.80
N SER A 9 2.59 -13.17 -5.08
CA SER A 9 1.92 -14.36 -5.58
C SER A 9 0.48 -14.37 -5.04
N GLU A 10 -0.49 -14.17 -5.94
CA GLU A 10 -1.90 -14.07 -5.62
C GLU A 10 -2.64 -15.27 -6.17
N VAL A 11 -3.51 -15.87 -5.36
CA VAL A 11 -4.31 -17.03 -5.76
C VAL A 11 -5.79 -16.66 -5.71
N ASP A 12 -6.39 -16.50 -6.89
CA ASP A 12 -7.83 -16.36 -7.02
C ASP A 12 -8.49 -17.75 -7.17
N ARG A 13 -9.15 -18.17 -6.10
CA ARG A 13 -9.78 -19.49 -6.04
C ARG A 13 -11.10 -19.58 -6.79
N LYS A 14 -11.80 -18.47 -6.93
CA LYS A 14 -13.07 -18.44 -7.66
C LYS A 14 -12.84 -18.64 -9.14
N LEU A 15 -11.76 -18.06 -9.65
CA LEU A 15 -11.36 -18.16 -11.06
C LEU A 15 -10.38 -19.31 -11.33
N GLY A 16 -9.80 -19.92 -10.29
CA GLY A 16 -8.77 -20.95 -10.46
C GLY A 16 -7.47 -20.42 -11.05
N ILE A 17 -7.12 -19.17 -10.75
CA ILE A 17 -6.00 -18.45 -11.34
C ILE A 17 -4.95 -18.12 -10.27
N CYS A 18 -3.68 -18.28 -10.62
CA CYS A 18 -2.55 -17.78 -9.82
C CYS A 18 -1.79 -16.73 -10.63
N ARG A 19 -1.61 -15.55 -10.06
CA ARG A 19 -0.81 -14.45 -10.62
C ARG A 19 0.48 -14.32 -9.84
N VAL A 20 1.60 -14.25 -10.55
CA VAL A 20 2.90 -14.05 -9.91
C VAL A 20 3.66 -12.95 -10.63
N ARG A 21 4.23 -12.06 -9.84
CA ARG A 21 5.06 -10.95 -10.29
C ARG A 21 6.40 -10.97 -9.56
N GLY A 22 7.46 -10.62 -10.27
CA GLY A 22 8.80 -10.53 -9.70
C GLY A 22 9.82 -10.05 -10.70
N TRP A 23 11.09 -10.19 -10.33
CA TRP A 23 12.22 -9.91 -11.21
C TRP A 23 13.35 -10.93 -11.06
N ALA A 24 14.19 -11.04 -12.09
CA ALA A 24 15.38 -11.86 -12.05
C ALA A 24 16.50 -11.21 -12.88
N ALA A 25 17.69 -11.12 -12.31
CA ALA A 25 18.87 -10.51 -12.91
C ALA A 25 20.07 -11.45 -12.87
N TYR A 26 20.82 -11.53 -13.94
CA TYR A 26 22.06 -12.29 -14.02
C TYR A 26 22.95 -11.80 -15.15
N THR A 27 24.27 -12.03 -15.04
CA THR A 27 25.30 -11.65 -16.00
C THR A 27 25.36 -12.51 -17.27
N LYS A 28 24.43 -13.44 -17.45
CA LYS A 28 24.28 -14.31 -18.63
C LYS A 28 22.80 -14.40 -19.01
N PRO A 29 22.47 -14.80 -20.25
CA PRO A 29 21.09 -14.97 -20.68
C PRO A 29 20.30 -15.82 -19.70
N LEU A 30 19.20 -15.28 -19.19
CA LEU A 30 18.37 -15.93 -18.18
C LEU A 30 17.00 -16.29 -18.77
N LYS A 31 16.65 -17.58 -18.68
CA LYS A 31 15.33 -18.09 -19.04
C LYS A 31 14.50 -18.25 -17.78
N VAL A 32 13.27 -17.74 -17.81
CA VAL A 32 12.26 -17.93 -16.76
C VAL A 32 11.14 -18.78 -17.33
N TYR A 33 10.75 -19.84 -16.63
CA TYR A 33 9.65 -20.71 -17.04
C TYR A 33 9.06 -21.47 -15.85
N LEU A 34 7.93 -22.14 -16.07
CA LEU A 34 7.22 -22.87 -15.03
C LEU A 34 7.36 -24.38 -15.20
N GLU A 35 7.41 -25.10 -14.07
CA GLU A 35 7.43 -26.57 -14.03
C GLU A 35 6.48 -27.11 -12.97
N ASN A 36 5.95 -28.29 -13.21
CA ASN A 36 5.24 -29.05 -12.20
C ASN A 36 6.21 -29.78 -11.23
N SER A 37 5.68 -30.47 -10.24
CA SER A 37 6.48 -31.23 -9.25
C SER A 37 7.35 -32.33 -9.88
N ARG A 38 6.97 -32.84 -11.05
CA ARG A 38 7.71 -33.87 -11.80
C ARG A 38 8.80 -33.28 -12.71
N GLY A 39 8.95 -31.97 -12.78
CA GLY A 39 9.93 -31.29 -13.64
C GLY A 39 9.48 -31.09 -15.10
N ASN A 40 8.22 -31.37 -15.41
CA ASN A 40 7.68 -31.10 -16.74
C ASN A 40 7.30 -29.63 -16.87
N ARG A 41 7.63 -29.01 -18.00
CA ARG A 41 7.26 -27.61 -18.28
C ARG A 41 5.75 -27.44 -18.30
N ILE A 42 5.29 -26.36 -17.65
CA ILE A 42 3.90 -25.91 -17.70
C ILE A 42 3.83 -24.82 -18.77
N PRO A 43 3.02 -24.98 -19.82
CA PRO A 43 2.80 -23.91 -20.81
C PRO A 43 2.18 -22.70 -20.13
N CYS A 44 2.89 -21.59 -20.18
CA CYS A 44 2.44 -20.32 -19.62
C CYS A 44 3.15 -19.19 -20.34
N GLU A 45 2.43 -18.17 -20.73
CA GLU A 45 3.02 -16.94 -21.27
C GLU A 45 3.60 -16.11 -20.11
N ILE A 46 4.88 -15.76 -20.24
CA ILE A 46 5.56 -14.92 -19.27
C ILE A 46 5.81 -13.56 -19.92
N GLN A 47 5.14 -12.55 -19.38
CA GLN A 47 5.33 -11.17 -19.80
C GLN A 47 6.57 -10.61 -19.13
N HIS A 48 7.48 -10.04 -19.93
CA HIS A 48 8.67 -9.36 -19.42
C HIS A 48 8.35 -7.90 -19.15
N LEU A 49 8.61 -7.48 -17.91
CA LEU A 49 8.32 -6.14 -17.42
C LEU A 49 9.60 -5.29 -17.36
N LYS A 50 9.47 -4.02 -17.69
CA LYS A 50 10.56 -3.04 -17.53
C LYS A 50 10.78 -2.74 -16.06
N ARG A 51 12.04 -2.83 -15.57
CA ARG A 51 12.44 -2.60 -14.16
C ARG A 51 13.76 -1.84 -14.11
N VAL A 52 13.65 -0.53 -14.28
CA VAL A 52 14.81 0.38 -14.24
C VAL A 52 15.48 0.38 -12.87
N ASP A 53 14.69 0.24 -11.80
CA ASP A 53 15.19 0.13 -10.42
C ASP A 53 16.11 -1.08 -10.23
N VAL A 54 15.73 -2.25 -10.75
CA VAL A 54 16.53 -3.47 -10.68
C VAL A 54 17.76 -3.35 -11.59
N GLN A 55 17.62 -2.78 -12.78
CA GLN A 55 18.74 -2.54 -13.68
C GLN A 55 19.80 -1.61 -13.05
N ASN A 56 19.37 -0.56 -12.38
CA ASN A 56 20.30 0.34 -11.67
C ASN A 56 21.05 -0.36 -10.52
N GLN A 57 20.39 -1.34 -9.87
CA GLN A 57 21.00 -2.14 -8.81
C GLN A 57 21.96 -3.22 -9.34
N TYR A 58 21.68 -3.75 -10.55
CA TYR A 58 22.45 -4.81 -11.21
C TYR A 58 22.78 -4.41 -12.67
N PRO A 59 23.63 -3.40 -12.87
CA PRO A 59 23.92 -2.85 -14.21
C PRO A 59 24.62 -3.86 -15.13
N GLU A 60 25.25 -4.88 -14.56
CA GLU A 60 25.92 -5.97 -15.29
C GLU A 60 24.94 -7.07 -15.76
N ALA A 61 23.67 -6.99 -15.46
CA ALA A 61 22.70 -7.98 -15.84
C ALA A 61 22.39 -7.91 -17.35
N GLU A 62 22.55 -9.02 -18.07
CA GLU A 62 22.40 -9.09 -19.53
C GLU A 62 20.95 -8.83 -19.99
N VAL A 63 19.96 -9.08 -19.15
CA VAL A 63 18.53 -8.85 -19.45
C VAL A 63 18.17 -7.36 -19.50
N GLY A 64 19.05 -6.48 -19.00
CA GLY A 64 18.85 -5.04 -18.99
C GLY A 64 17.54 -4.63 -18.26
N GLU A 65 16.84 -3.66 -18.82
CA GLU A 65 15.59 -3.13 -18.24
C GLU A 65 14.44 -4.14 -18.16
N LYS A 66 14.45 -5.21 -18.99
CA LYS A 66 13.36 -6.22 -19.07
C LYS A 66 13.56 -7.39 -18.11
N CYS A 67 14.14 -7.14 -16.94
CA CYS A 67 14.39 -8.16 -15.92
C CYS A 67 13.17 -8.49 -15.04
N GLY A 68 12.09 -7.76 -15.14
CA GLY A 68 10.82 -8.11 -14.51
C GLY A 68 10.07 -9.21 -15.24
N PHE A 69 9.27 -9.98 -14.51
CA PHE A 69 8.37 -10.99 -15.06
C PHE A 69 7.00 -10.95 -14.41
N PHE A 70 5.97 -11.23 -15.19
CA PHE A 70 4.61 -11.45 -14.74
C PHE A 70 4.01 -12.61 -15.51
N PHE A 71 3.22 -13.45 -14.82
CA PHE A 71 2.41 -14.47 -15.49
C PHE A 71 1.12 -14.74 -14.71
N GLU A 72 0.14 -15.21 -15.46
CA GLU A 72 -1.12 -15.71 -14.96
C GLU A 72 -1.27 -17.19 -15.34
N LEU A 73 -1.49 -18.05 -14.35
CA LEU A 73 -1.59 -19.50 -14.53
C LEU A 73 -2.95 -20.01 -14.06
N HIS A 74 -3.68 -20.67 -14.96
CA HIS A 74 -4.84 -21.49 -14.60
C HIS A 74 -4.38 -22.81 -13.96
N TYR A 75 -4.62 -22.97 -12.65
CA TYR A 75 -4.02 -24.05 -11.88
C TYR A 75 -4.96 -25.21 -11.52
N GLN A 76 -6.15 -25.29 -12.11
CA GLN A 76 -7.29 -26.17 -11.73
C GLN A 76 -6.97 -27.58 -11.19
N GLN A 77 -5.82 -28.15 -11.53
CA GLN A 77 -5.35 -29.47 -11.07
C GLN A 77 -4.00 -29.45 -10.34
N LEU A 78 -3.38 -28.28 -10.18
CA LEU A 78 -2.07 -28.16 -9.54
C LEU A 78 -2.23 -27.81 -8.05
N LYS A 79 -1.49 -28.52 -7.19
CA LYS A 79 -1.35 -28.18 -5.78
C LYS A 79 -0.20 -27.20 -5.56
N GLU A 80 0.80 -27.26 -6.41
CA GLU A 80 2.04 -26.48 -6.40
C GLU A 80 2.65 -26.46 -7.79
N PHE A 81 3.50 -25.48 -8.03
CA PHE A 81 4.37 -25.43 -9.21
C PHE A 81 5.69 -24.73 -8.85
N TYR A 82 6.63 -24.76 -9.79
CA TYR A 82 7.96 -24.18 -9.62
C TYR A 82 8.21 -23.13 -10.67
N ILE A 83 8.72 -21.98 -10.26
CA ILE A 83 9.35 -21.01 -11.16
C ILE A 83 10.82 -21.42 -11.29
N VAL A 84 11.28 -21.56 -12.50
CA VAL A 84 12.65 -21.95 -12.81
C VAL A 84 13.39 -20.80 -13.45
N PHE A 85 14.55 -20.49 -12.90
CA PHE A 85 15.50 -19.52 -13.41
C PHE A 85 16.71 -20.31 -13.93
N GLU A 86 16.93 -20.32 -15.25
CA GLU A 86 17.97 -21.10 -15.91
C GLU A 86 18.92 -20.23 -16.73
N ALA A 87 20.22 -20.36 -16.46
CA ALA A 87 21.27 -19.64 -17.17
C ALA A 87 22.49 -20.58 -17.40
N GLY A 88 22.61 -21.10 -18.58
CA GLY A 88 23.65 -22.12 -18.92
C GLY A 88 23.49 -23.39 -18.08
N SER A 89 24.51 -23.73 -17.29
CA SER A 89 24.48 -24.88 -16.36
C SER A 89 23.83 -24.60 -15.01
N ILE A 90 23.50 -23.34 -14.73
CA ILE A 90 22.89 -22.94 -13.45
C ILE A 90 21.38 -23.00 -13.60
N ARG A 91 20.73 -23.72 -12.67
CA ARG A 91 19.29 -23.86 -12.60
C ARG A 91 18.81 -23.70 -11.17
N VAL A 92 17.96 -22.72 -10.95
CA VAL A 92 17.36 -22.43 -9.65
C VAL A 92 15.85 -22.65 -9.74
N ARG A 93 15.28 -23.42 -8.82
CA ARG A 93 13.84 -23.70 -8.75
C ARG A 93 13.26 -23.04 -7.49
N ARG A 94 12.18 -22.29 -7.64
CA ARG A 94 11.42 -21.72 -6.54
C ARG A 94 10.00 -22.26 -6.55
N GLN A 95 9.61 -22.94 -5.47
CA GLN A 95 8.28 -23.52 -5.31
C GLN A 95 7.23 -22.44 -4.98
N ILE A 96 6.06 -22.55 -5.60
CA ILE A 96 4.88 -21.74 -5.33
C ILE A 96 3.76 -22.68 -4.90
N HIS A 97 3.25 -22.48 -3.69
CA HIS A 97 2.16 -23.26 -3.14
C HIS A 97 0.80 -22.58 -3.41
N LEU A 98 -0.17 -23.38 -3.84
CA LEU A 98 -1.52 -22.93 -4.21
C LEU A 98 -2.57 -23.18 -3.09
N GLN A 99 -2.18 -23.91 -2.05
CA GLN A 99 -3.06 -24.25 -0.92
C GLN A 99 -2.79 -23.36 0.30
N PRO A 100 -3.83 -22.86 1.00
CA PRO A 100 -3.66 -21.93 2.13
C PRO A 100 -2.90 -22.51 3.31
N VAL A 101 -3.14 -23.79 3.60
CA VAL A 101 -2.48 -24.48 4.72
C VAL A 101 -0.97 -24.55 4.50
N GLN A 102 -0.54 -24.78 3.25
CA GLN A 102 0.87 -24.84 2.89
C GLN A 102 1.54 -23.47 2.90
N LEU A 103 0.84 -22.42 2.45
CA LEU A 103 1.31 -21.03 2.55
C LEU A 103 1.49 -20.59 4.02
N ALA A 104 0.56 -20.96 4.89
CA ALA A 104 0.66 -20.69 6.32
C ALA A 104 1.82 -21.48 6.95
N ALA A 105 2.01 -22.74 6.53
CA ALA A 105 3.10 -23.60 6.99
C ALA A 105 4.47 -23.09 6.52
N GLU A 106 4.60 -22.54 5.30
CA GLU A 106 5.84 -21.91 4.82
C GLU A 106 6.20 -20.69 5.65
N LYS A 107 5.24 -19.78 5.89
CA LYS A 107 5.47 -18.63 6.76
C LYS A 107 5.87 -19.07 8.17
N MET A 108 5.19 -20.07 8.73
CA MET A 108 5.52 -20.62 10.04
C MET A 108 6.93 -21.23 10.05
N ASN A 109 7.29 -22.00 9.02
CA ASN A 109 8.62 -22.61 8.90
C ASN A 109 9.74 -21.56 8.76
N GLU A 110 9.49 -20.45 8.06
CA GLU A 110 10.41 -19.32 7.98
C GLU A 110 10.61 -18.65 9.35
N TYR A 111 9.53 -18.43 10.10
CA TYR A 111 9.61 -17.95 11.49
C TYR A 111 10.35 -18.93 12.40
N CYS A 112 10.08 -20.22 12.26
CA CYS A 112 10.79 -21.26 13.02
C CYS A 112 12.28 -21.32 12.68
N LYS A 113 12.67 -21.19 11.39
CA LYS A 113 14.09 -21.12 10.98
C LYS A 113 14.79 -19.89 11.54
N LYS A 114 14.15 -18.71 11.49
CA LYS A 114 14.67 -17.49 12.11
C LYS A 114 14.82 -17.63 13.63
N GLY A 115 13.81 -18.22 14.30
CA GLY A 115 13.82 -18.52 15.71
C GLY A 115 14.91 -19.53 16.10
N SER A 116 15.04 -20.63 15.35
CA SER A 116 16.07 -21.67 15.56
C SER A 116 17.49 -21.14 15.38
N ARG A 117 17.70 -20.28 14.35
CA ARG A 117 19.00 -19.62 14.15
C ARG A 117 19.35 -18.68 15.30
N TYR A 118 18.38 -17.92 15.78
CA TYR A 118 18.58 -17.06 16.95
C TYR A 118 18.83 -17.86 18.23
N LEU A 119 18.09 -18.96 18.42
CA LEU A 119 18.26 -19.90 19.53
C LEU A 119 19.69 -20.49 19.58
N LYS A 120 20.20 -20.90 18.40
CA LYS A 120 21.57 -21.45 18.28
C LYS A 120 22.67 -20.44 18.61
N LEU A 121 22.44 -19.15 18.26
CA LEU A 121 23.42 -18.08 18.43
C LEU A 121 23.40 -17.48 19.84
N HIS A 122 22.23 -17.42 20.49
CA HIS A 122 22.03 -16.66 21.73
C HIS A 122 21.44 -17.45 22.88
N GLY A 123 21.09 -18.73 22.66
CA GLY A 123 20.52 -19.63 23.66
C GLY A 123 19.01 -19.42 23.92
N PRO A 124 18.40 -20.38 24.67
CA PRO A 124 16.94 -20.42 24.88
C PRO A 124 16.42 -19.25 25.73
N ALA A 125 17.19 -18.83 26.74
CA ALA A 125 16.80 -17.70 27.59
C ALA A 125 16.72 -16.40 26.84
N ALA A 126 17.65 -16.11 25.93
CA ALA A 126 17.66 -14.93 25.10
C ALA A 126 16.51 -14.93 24.07
N LEU A 127 16.15 -16.08 23.50
CA LEU A 127 14.99 -16.20 22.62
C LEU A 127 13.69 -15.95 23.40
N ALA A 128 13.54 -16.54 24.58
CA ALA A 128 12.38 -16.31 25.44
C ALA A 128 12.25 -14.83 25.83
N GLN A 129 13.35 -14.19 26.26
CA GLN A 129 13.36 -12.75 26.55
C GLN A 129 13.00 -11.89 25.34
N LYS A 130 13.50 -12.24 24.14
CA LYS A 130 13.18 -11.51 22.90
C LYS A 130 11.71 -11.64 22.51
N VAL A 131 11.13 -12.84 22.64
CA VAL A 131 9.70 -13.08 22.35
C VAL A 131 8.82 -12.37 23.38
N VAL A 132 9.08 -12.58 24.67
CA VAL A 132 8.35 -11.93 25.77
C VAL A 132 8.53 -10.41 25.70
N GLY A 133 9.74 -9.93 25.41
CA GLY A 133 10.04 -8.52 25.24
C GLY A 133 9.26 -7.87 24.08
N LYS A 134 9.18 -8.55 22.91
CA LYS A 134 8.38 -8.07 21.77
C LYS A 134 6.89 -7.99 22.10
N VAL A 135 6.34 -9.01 22.76
CA VAL A 135 4.90 -9.03 23.13
C VAL A 135 4.62 -7.99 24.21
N LYS A 136 5.43 -7.93 25.27
CA LYS A 136 5.27 -6.95 26.35
C LYS A 136 5.47 -5.51 25.86
N ASN A 137 6.48 -5.25 25.02
CA ASN A 137 6.75 -3.90 24.51
C ASN A 137 5.67 -3.43 23.52
N LYS A 138 5.17 -4.30 22.64
CA LYS A 138 4.09 -3.96 21.71
C LYS A 138 2.81 -3.60 22.47
N ASN A 139 2.43 -4.39 23.44
CA ASN A 139 1.25 -4.11 24.28
C ASN A 139 1.46 -2.85 25.14
N LYS A 140 2.65 -2.67 25.71
CA LYS A 140 2.98 -1.49 26.52
C LYS A 140 2.98 -0.21 25.69
N ALA A 141 3.55 -0.22 24.49
CA ALA A 141 3.55 0.91 23.58
C ALA A 141 2.12 1.31 23.18
N ALA A 142 1.28 0.34 22.79
CA ALA A 142 -0.11 0.58 22.45
C ALA A 142 -0.91 1.16 23.61
N VAL A 143 -0.73 0.64 24.83
CA VAL A 143 -1.41 1.18 26.05
C VAL A 143 -0.91 2.58 26.38
N ILE A 144 0.38 2.85 26.22
CA ILE A 144 0.94 4.20 26.45
C ILE A 144 0.36 5.16 25.41
N TYR A 145 0.33 4.78 24.13
CA TYR A 145 -0.21 5.60 23.06
C TYR A 145 -1.69 5.94 23.26
N GLN A 146 -2.52 4.96 23.60
CA GLN A 146 -3.94 5.18 23.91
C GLN A 146 -4.19 6.13 25.08
N LYS A 147 -3.27 6.19 26.06
CA LYS A 147 -3.33 7.13 27.18
C LYS A 147 -2.76 8.50 26.83
N TRP A 148 -1.84 8.55 25.88
CA TRP A 148 -1.16 9.77 25.44
C TRP A 148 -2.03 10.54 24.44
N LEU A 149 -2.59 9.87 23.46
CA LEU A 149 -3.33 10.46 22.34
C LEU A 149 -4.46 11.43 22.80
N PRO A 150 -5.39 11.05 23.72
CA PRO A 150 -6.46 11.96 24.15
C PRO A 150 -5.99 13.23 24.86
N LYS A 151 -4.75 13.25 25.37
CA LYS A 151 -4.16 14.40 26.04
C LYS A 151 -3.47 15.36 25.07
N HIS A 152 -3.24 14.92 23.83
CA HIS A 152 -2.54 15.67 22.80
C HIS A 152 -3.44 16.04 21.62
N LEU A 153 -4.65 15.49 21.59
CA LEU A 153 -5.68 15.98 20.67
C LEU A 153 -6.32 17.25 21.21
N PRO A 154 -6.65 18.22 20.35
CA PRO A 154 -7.33 19.43 20.77
C PRO A 154 -8.69 19.10 21.39
N SER A 155 -9.03 19.82 22.44
CA SER A 155 -10.34 19.77 23.08
C SER A 155 -11.42 20.33 22.14
N LYS A 156 -12.69 20.05 22.44
CA LYS A 156 -13.81 20.63 21.68
C LYS A 156 -13.78 22.16 21.65
N ALA A 157 -13.39 22.80 22.76
CA ALA A 157 -13.27 24.25 22.84
C ALA A 157 -12.15 24.78 21.92
N GLU A 158 -11.02 24.11 21.88
CA GLU A 158 -9.91 24.42 20.95
C GLU A 158 -10.31 24.26 19.49
N LEU A 159 -11.01 23.17 19.13
CA LEU A 159 -11.53 22.97 17.79
C LEU A 159 -12.53 24.07 17.38
N GLU A 160 -13.39 24.52 18.30
CA GLU A 160 -14.30 25.64 18.06
C GLU A 160 -13.56 26.98 17.92
N HIS A 161 -12.47 27.18 18.65
CA HIS A 161 -11.59 28.32 18.47
C HIS A 161 -10.91 28.31 17.11
N GLN A 162 -10.32 27.18 16.72
CA GLN A 162 -9.67 27.01 15.41
C GLN A 162 -10.59 27.33 14.23
N ARG A 163 -11.89 26.96 14.32
CA ARG A 163 -12.89 27.28 13.27
C ARG A 163 -13.12 28.77 13.08
N LYS A 164 -12.82 29.58 14.08
CA LYS A 164 -13.03 31.05 14.06
C LYS A 164 -11.74 31.81 13.83
N GLU A 165 -10.62 31.15 13.86
CA GLU A 165 -9.32 31.77 13.65
C GLU A 165 -9.10 32.08 12.18
N HIS A 166 -8.53 33.25 11.90
CA HIS A 166 -8.17 33.69 10.56
C HIS A 166 -6.66 33.86 10.47
N PHE A 167 -6.10 33.35 9.41
CA PHE A 167 -4.69 33.47 9.10
C PHE A 167 -4.46 34.61 8.10
N SER A 168 -3.30 35.21 8.11
CA SER A 168 -2.91 36.23 7.12
C SER A 168 -2.77 35.66 5.72
N TRP A 169 -2.42 34.38 5.60
CA TRP A 169 -2.43 33.59 4.37
C TRP A 169 -3.27 32.34 4.58
N GLU A 170 -4.28 32.18 3.77
CA GLU A 170 -5.24 31.07 3.87
C GLU A 170 -5.31 30.31 2.53
N PRO A 171 -4.29 29.47 2.24
CA PRO A 171 -4.25 28.68 0.99
C PRO A 171 -5.33 27.63 0.95
N THR A 172 -5.78 27.27 -0.24
CA THR A 172 -6.67 26.13 -0.46
C THR A 172 -5.86 24.85 -0.57
N PHE A 173 -6.27 23.81 0.15
CA PHE A 173 -5.69 22.47 0.07
C PHE A 173 -6.53 21.59 -0.87
N SER A 174 -5.91 21.02 -1.91
CA SER A 174 -6.53 19.99 -2.74
C SER A 174 -6.15 18.61 -2.22
N VAL A 175 -7.09 17.92 -1.58
CA VAL A 175 -6.89 16.53 -1.14
C VAL A 175 -7.14 15.61 -2.33
N VAL A 176 -6.12 14.92 -2.80
CA VAL A 176 -6.18 14.05 -3.97
C VAL A 176 -6.22 12.59 -3.55
N VAL A 177 -7.23 11.87 -4.01
CA VAL A 177 -7.50 10.50 -3.59
C VAL A 177 -7.81 9.61 -4.80
N PRO A 178 -6.92 8.67 -5.14
CA PRO A 178 -7.21 7.67 -6.14
C PRO A 178 -8.09 6.56 -5.56
N LEU A 179 -9.21 6.29 -6.21
CA LEU A 179 -10.17 5.24 -5.83
C LEU A 179 -10.03 4.04 -6.76
N TYR A 180 -10.09 2.83 -6.20
CA TYR A 180 -10.18 1.61 -6.99
C TYR A 180 -10.94 0.53 -6.22
N LYS A 181 -12.17 0.23 -6.68
CA LYS A 181 -13.07 -0.73 -6.01
C LYS A 181 -13.23 -0.46 -4.52
N THR A 182 -13.24 0.81 -4.16
CA THR A 182 -13.27 1.30 -2.79
C THR A 182 -14.54 0.87 -2.09
N PRO A 183 -14.48 0.28 -0.89
CA PRO A 183 -15.67 0.03 -0.08
C PRO A 183 -16.30 1.35 0.39
N GLU A 184 -17.62 1.46 0.23
CA GLU A 184 -18.40 2.68 0.57
C GLU A 184 -18.10 3.22 1.97
N LYS A 185 -17.98 2.34 2.97
CA LYS A 185 -17.73 2.74 4.37
C LYS A 185 -16.44 3.55 4.56
N TYR A 186 -15.38 3.23 3.82
CA TYR A 186 -14.11 3.96 3.92
C TYR A 186 -14.20 5.32 3.24
N LEU A 187 -14.79 5.38 2.06
CA LEU A 187 -15.00 6.65 1.39
C LEU A 187 -15.87 7.61 2.21
N ARG A 188 -16.93 7.11 2.87
CA ARG A 188 -17.72 7.95 3.77
C ARG A 188 -16.92 8.45 4.97
N ALA A 189 -16.12 7.59 5.62
CA ALA A 189 -15.27 7.97 6.74
C ALA A 189 -14.24 9.05 6.34
N LEU A 190 -13.59 8.89 5.18
CA LEU A 190 -12.69 9.92 4.63
C LEU A 190 -13.43 11.25 4.42
N VAL A 191 -14.60 11.25 3.76
CA VAL A 191 -15.38 12.47 3.51
C VAL A 191 -15.81 13.13 4.81
N GLU A 192 -16.32 12.35 5.78
CA GLU A 192 -16.70 12.84 7.11
C GLU A 192 -15.50 13.47 7.84
N SER A 193 -14.31 12.87 7.72
CA SER A 193 -13.08 13.40 8.33
C SER A 193 -12.66 14.75 7.75
N LEU A 194 -12.88 14.95 6.45
CA LEU A 194 -12.65 16.23 5.76
C LEU A 194 -13.72 17.28 6.12
N GLN A 195 -14.98 16.89 6.19
CA GLN A 195 -16.07 17.79 6.63
C GLN A 195 -15.88 18.25 8.09
N ALA A 196 -15.24 17.41 8.92
CA ALA A 196 -14.92 17.73 10.30
C ALA A 196 -13.74 18.70 10.48
N GLN A 197 -12.97 19.00 9.41
CA GLN A 197 -11.82 19.89 9.50
C GLN A 197 -12.17 21.25 10.09
N THR A 198 -11.30 21.76 10.95
CA THR A 198 -11.44 23.10 11.53
C THR A 198 -11.02 24.20 10.56
N TYR A 199 -10.16 23.89 9.60
CA TYR A 199 -9.82 24.77 8.49
C TYR A 199 -10.68 24.44 7.27
N GLY A 200 -11.44 25.42 6.77
CA GLY A 200 -12.49 25.19 5.78
C GLY A 200 -12.08 25.30 4.32
N LYS A 201 -10.89 25.85 4.00
CA LYS A 201 -10.44 26.05 2.61
C LYS A 201 -9.75 24.80 2.08
N TRP A 202 -10.55 23.82 1.75
CA TRP A 202 -10.12 22.57 1.12
C TRP A 202 -11.09 22.16 0.00
N GLU A 203 -10.60 21.37 -0.92
CA GLU A 203 -11.35 20.62 -1.89
C GLU A 203 -10.91 19.15 -1.90
N LEU A 204 -11.78 18.25 -2.32
CA LEU A 204 -11.50 16.82 -2.40
C LEU A 204 -11.63 16.36 -3.87
N CYS A 205 -10.51 15.95 -4.45
CA CYS A 205 -10.43 15.45 -5.82
C CYS A 205 -10.39 13.92 -5.81
N LEU A 206 -11.52 13.30 -6.12
CA LEU A 206 -11.71 11.84 -6.14
C LEU A 206 -11.59 11.34 -7.58
N SER A 207 -10.57 10.58 -7.90
CA SER A 207 -10.41 9.94 -9.21
C SER A 207 -10.73 8.45 -9.11
N ASP A 208 -11.80 7.98 -9.78
CA ASP A 208 -12.22 6.59 -9.73
C ASP A 208 -11.71 5.78 -10.93
N GLY A 209 -10.56 5.14 -10.74
CA GLY A 209 -9.94 4.25 -11.71
C GLY A 209 -10.55 2.84 -11.80
N SER A 210 -11.72 2.60 -11.22
CA SER A 210 -12.39 1.28 -11.28
C SER A 210 -12.92 0.94 -12.67
N GLY A 211 -13.10 1.95 -13.53
CA GLY A 211 -13.68 1.81 -14.87
C GLY A 211 -15.21 1.67 -14.84
N ALA A 212 -15.79 1.16 -15.93
CA ALA A 212 -17.24 1.06 -16.11
C ALA A 212 -17.97 0.33 -14.97
N ASP A 213 -17.30 -0.60 -14.30
CA ASP A 213 -17.87 -1.45 -13.22
C ASP A 213 -17.66 -0.86 -11.82
N SER A 214 -17.51 0.45 -11.67
CA SER A 214 -17.30 1.08 -10.36
C SER A 214 -18.45 0.76 -9.39
N PRO A 215 -18.16 0.18 -8.20
CA PRO A 215 -19.22 -0.15 -7.22
C PRO A 215 -19.73 1.08 -6.48
N ILE A 216 -19.05 2.23 -6.57
CA ILE A 216 -19.36 3.45 -5.81
C ILE A 216 -19.80 4.64 -6.68
N ARG A 217 -20.05 4.43 -7.98
CA ARG A 217 -20.38 5.51 -8.91
C ARG A 217 -21.58 6.35 -8.47
N GLU A 218 -22.65 5.73 -8.02
CA GLU A 218 -23.83 6.45 -7.53
C GLU A 218 -23.55 7.20 -6.22
N LEU A 219 -22.75 6.63 -5.33
CA LEU A 219 -22.29 7.30 -4.12
C LEU A 219 -21.47 8.55 -4.46
N LEU A 220 -20.55 8.45 -5.41
CA LEU A 220 -19.73 9.60 -5.83
C LEU A 220 -20.60 10.76 -6.37
N LYS A 221 -21.61 10.45 -7.17
CA LYS A 221 -22.57 11.46 -7.66
C LYS A 221 -23.37 12.10 -6.52
N GLN A 222 -23.75 11.30 -5.51
CA GLN A 222 -24.44 11.78 -4.32
C GLN A 222 -23.54 12.73 -3.52
N LEU A 223 -22.32 12.31 -3.18
CA LEU A 223 -21.37 13.10 -2.43
C LEU A 223 -21.05 14.45 -3.09
N GLN A 224 -20.88 14.46 -4.41
CA GLN A 224 -20.64 15.68 -5.18
C GLN A 224 -21.84 16.66 -5.14
N LYS A 225 -23.06 16.15 -5.02
CA LYS A 225 -24.27 17.00 -4.87
C LYS A 225 -24.41 17.56 -3.46
N GLU A 226 -24.04 16.78 -2.45
CA GLU A 226 -24.17 17.12 -1.05
C GLU A 226 -23.07 18.10 -0.59
N GLU A 227 -21.87 17.99 -1.16
CA GLU A 227 -20.71 18.79 -0.79
C GLU A 227 -20.03 19.38 -2.05
N SER A 228 -20.17 20.68 -2.22
CA SER A 228 -19.68 21.42 -3.40
C SER A 228 -18.15 21.43 -3.55
N ARG A 229 -17.41 21.15 -2.47
CA ARG A 229 -15.94 21.05 -2.48
C ARG A 229 -15.44 19.70 -3.00
N ILE A 230 -16.34 18.74 -3.28
CA ILE A 230 -15.97 17.43 -3.84
C ILE A 230 -16.00 17.49 -5.36
N LYS A 231 -14.88 17.15 -5.98
CA LYS A 231 -14.72 16.97 -7.43
C LYS A 231 -14.55 15.49 -7.72
N VAL A 232 -15.33 14.96 -8.65
CA VAL A 232 -15.27 13.53 -9.04
C VAL A 232 -14.80 13.43 -10.47
N ILE A 233 -13.78 12.61 -10.69
CA ILE A 233 -13.25 12.25 -12.00
C ILE A 233 -13.59 10.77 -12.23
N ASP A 234 -14.57 10.51 -13.08
CA ASP A 234 -15.06 9.16 -13.41
C ASP A 234 -14.42 8.69 -14.73
N HIS A 235 -13.82 7.51 -14.69
CA HIS A 235 -13.16 6.90 -15.84
C HIS A 235 -13.96 5.71 -16.36
N GLN A 236 -14.05 5.59 -17.69
CA GLN A 236 -14.68 4.41 -18.33
C GLN A 236 -13.71 3.22 -18.40
N GLU A 237 -12.43 3.49 -18.46
CA GLU A 237 -11.37 2.48 -18.45
C GLU A 237 -10.76 2.35 -17.05
N LYS A 238 -10.17 1.18 -16.79
CA LYS A 238 -9.45 0.94 -15.53
C LYS A 238 -8.09 1.60 -15.59
N LEU A 239 -7.80 2.42 -14.58
CA LEU A 239 -6.51 3.09 -14.46
C LEU A 239 -5.58 2.37 -13.48
N GLN A 240 -4.27 2.48 -13.74
CA GLN A 240 -3.23 2.14 -12.76
C GLN A 240 -3.13 3.25 -11.70
N ILE A 241 -2.52 2.93 -10.55
CA ILE A 241 -2.46 3.86 -9.42
C ILE A 241 -1.87 5.22 -9.79
N SER A 242 -0.78 5.27 -10.55
CA SER A 242 -0.14 6.52 -10.95
C SER A 242 -0.98 7.36 -11.88
N GLU A 243 -1.63 6.75 -12.88
CA GLU A 243 -2.53 7.41 -13.80
C GLU A 243 -3.75 7.98 -13.07
N ASN A 244 -4.30 7.19 -12.16
CA ASN A 244 -5.45 7.56 -11.35
C ASN A 244 -5.12 8.72 -10.38
N THR A 245 -3.94 8.67 -9.74
CA THR A 245 -3.47 9.77 -8.88
C THR A 245 -3.22 11.04 -9.70
N ASN A 246 -2.60 10.93 -10.88
CA ASN A 246 -2.36 12.08 -11.75
C ASN A 246 -3.67 12.74 -12.20
N ALA A 247 -4.70 11.95 -12.53
CA ALA A 247 -6.02 12.50 -12.88
C ALA A 247 -6.66 13.28 -11.71
N ALA A 248 -6.46 12.84 -10.46
CA ALA A 248 -6.90 13.59 -9.28
C ALA A 248 -6.10 14.89 -9.11
N ILE A 249 -4.78 14.88 -9.37
CA ILE A 249 -3.92 16.07 -9.32
C ILE A 249 -4.32 17.08 -10.40
N GLU A 250 -4.61 16.63 -11.61
CA GLU A 250 -5.05 17.52 -12.72
C GLU A 250 -6.36 18.27 -12.41
N ALA A 251 -7.22 17.70 -11.57
CA ALA A 251 -8.45 18.34 -11.11
C ALA A 251 -8.24 19.31 -9.93
N ALA A 252 -7.07 19.27 -9.31
CA ALA A 252 -6.74 20.12 -8.17
C ALA A 252 -6.57 21.58 -8.59
N THR A 253 -7.13 22.50 -7.79
CA THR A 253 -7.05 23.95 -8.03
C THR A 253 -6.48 24.72 -6.84
N GLY A 254 -6.22 24.06 -5.71
CA GLY A 254 -5.60 24.64 -4.53
C GLY A 254 -4.10 24.86 -4.68
N GLU A 255 -3.56 25.72 -3.85
CA GLU A 255 -2.13 26.04 -3.80
C GLU A 255 -1.26 24.88 -3.29
N PHE A 256 -1.85 24.00 -2.47
CA PHE A 256 -1.19 22.82 -1.93
C PHE A 256 -1.97 21.54 -2.24
N VAL A 257 -1.24 20.49 -2.59
CA VAL A 257 -1.80 19.15 -2.79
C VAL A 257 -1.53 18.30 -1.55
N VAL A 258 -2.58 17.66 -1.04
CA VAL A 258 -2.53 16.69 0.06
C VAL A 258 -2.80 15.30 -0.51
N PHE A 259 -1.87 14.38 -0.35
CA PHE A 259 -2.05 12.98 -0.75
C PHE A 259 -2.70 12.20 0.39
N ALA A 260 -3.78 11.49 0.09
CA ALA A 260 -4.43 10.58 1.02
C ALA A 260 -4.91 9.33 0.29
N ASP A 261 -4.93 8.20 0.98
CA ASP A 261 -5.52 6.97 0.48
C ASP A 261 -7.02 6.93 0.83
N HIS A 262 -7.77 6.13 0.07
CA HIS A 262 -9.23 6.07 0.18
C HIS A 262 -9.77 5.47 1.49
N ASP A 263 -8.89 4.87 2.29
CA ASP A 263 -9.16 4.24 3.59
C ASP A 263 -8.50 4.97 4.77
N ASP A 264 -7.94 6.17 4.50
CA ASP A 264 -7.38 7.05 5.52
C ASP A 264 -8.42 8.04 6.08
N GLU A 265 -8.18 8.53 7.27
CA GLU A 265 -8.95 9.59 7.94
C GLU A 265 -8.00 10.69 8.44
N LEU A 266 -8.37 11.95 8.23
CA LEU A 266 -7.65 13.09 8.77
C LEU A 266 -8.20 13.48 10.15
N THR A 267 -7.33 13.80 11.09
CA THR A 267 -7.79 14.41 12.36
C THR A 267 -8.39 15.80 12.10
N ALA A 268 -9.39 16.19 12.88
CA ALA A 268 -10.18 17.41 12.64
C ALA A 268 -9.36 18.72 12.56
N HIS A 269 -8.15 18.74 13.12
CA HIS A 269 -7.24 19.88 13.11
C HIS A 269 -6.07 19.74 12.11
N ALA A 270 -6.05 18.71 11.27
CA ALA A 270 -4.90 18.42 10.41
C ALA A 270 -4.57 19.57 9.45
N LEU A 271 -5.56 20.08 8.72
CA LEU A 271 -5.33 21.18 7.78
C LEU A 271 -5.10 22.51 8.49
N TYR A 272 -5.66 22.71 9.68
CA TYR A 272 -5.38 23.88 10.53
C TYR A 272 -3.90 23.92 10.93
N GLU A 273 -3.32 22.82 11.40
CA GLU A 273 -1.90 22.77 11.74
C GLU A 273 -1.01 23.00 10.51
N CYS A 274 -1.40 22.51 9.33
CA CYS A 274 -0.70 22.80 8.09
C CYS A 274 -0.69 24.30 7.78
N VAL A 275 -1.85 24.97 7.81
CA VAL A 275 -1.93 26.39 7.49
C VAL A 275 -1.18 27.25 8.52
N LYS A 276 -1.20 26.84 9.79
CA LYS A 276 -0.44 27.49 10.86
C LYS A 276 1.07 27.45 10.55
N VAL A 277 1.62 26.27 10.21
CA VAL A 277 3.02 26.14 9.84
C VAL A 277 3.37 26.96 8.60
N LEU A 278 2.49 27.01 7.59
CA LEU A 278 2.70 27.81 6.39
C LEU A 278 2.74 29.32 6.66
N ASN A 279 1.96 29.80 7.66
CA ASN A 279 2.03 31.20 8.08
C ASN A 279 3.26 31.52 8.93
N GLU A 280 3.76 30.56 9.72
CA GLU A 280 5.00 30.69 10.50
C GLU A 280 6.24 30.59 9.59
N LYS A 281 6.17 29.78 8.51
CA LYS A 281 7.28 29.49 7.58
C LYS A 281 6.79 29.55 6.14
N PRO A 282 6.61 30.75 5.57
CA PRO A 282 6.02 30.92 4.22
C PRO A 282 6.84 30.29 3.08
N GLU A 283 8.13 30.02 3.32
CA GLU A 283 9.02 29.33 2.37
C GLU A 283 8.83 27.80 2.31
N THR A 284 7.90 27.26 3.09
CA THR A 284 7.65 25.81 3.14
C THR A 284 6.99 25.33 1.86
N GLU A 285 7.64 24.40 1.15
CA GLU A 285 7.12 23.78 -0.07
C GLU A 285 6.53 22.37 0.19
N VAL A 286 7.04 21.67 1.22
CA VAL A 286 6.61 20.30 1.55
C VAL A 286 6.37 20.18 3.05
N LEU A 287 5.22 19.63 3.41
CA LEU A 287 4.85 19.24 4.77
C LEU A 287 4.62 17.73 4.83
N TYR A 288 5.03 17.12 5.91
CA TYR A 288 4.64 15.75 6.24
C TYR A 288 4.29 15.65 7.72
N SER A 289 3.39 14.77 8.06
CA SER A 289 2.97 14.51 9.44
C SER A 289 3.30 13.09 9.86
N ASP A 290 3.34 12.86 11.16
CA ASP A 290 3.26 11.50 11.69
C ASP A 290 1.87 10.91 11.40
N GLU A 291 1.82 9.59 11.28
CA GLU A 291 0.59 8.82 11.11
C GLU A 291 0.43 7.80 12.24
N ASP A 292 -0.79 7.51 12.62
CA ASP A 292 -1.12 6.35 13.42
C ASP A 292 -1.89 5.32 12.58
N LYS A 293 -1.98 4.09 13.07
CA LYS A 293 -2.76 3.04 12.44
C LYS A 293 -4.04 2.84 13.21
N MET A 294 -5.10 2.55 12.48
CA MET A 294 -6.40 2.27 13.07
C MET A 294 -6.84 0.83 12.76
N THR A 295 -7.38 0.14 13.76
CA THR A 295 -8.03 -1.15 13.55
C THR A 295 -9.45 -0.94 12.99
N MET A 296 -10.06 -2.00 12.47
CA MET A 296 -11.40 -1.97 11.87
C MET A 296 -12.52 -1.56 12.85
N ASP A 297 -12.25 -1.63 14.14
CA ASP A 297 -13.11 -1.22 15.26
C ASP A 297 -12.72 0.14 15.85
N GLY A 298 -11.85 0.89 15.16
CA GLY A 298 -11.50 2.27 15.49
C GLY A 298 -10.42 2.45 16.55
N HIS A 299 -9.77 1.37 17.02
CA HIS A 299 -8.66 1.51 17.96
C HIS A 299 -7.39 1.99 17.24
N LYS A 300 -6.86 3.12 17.68
CA LYS A 300 -5.63 3.72 17.15
C LYS A 300 -4.39 3.20 17.86
N PHE A 301 -3.31 3.01 17.09
CA PHE A 301 -2.00 2.58 17.60
C PHE A 301 -0.87 3.14 16.72
N PHE A 302 0.26 3.39 17.33
CA PHE A 302 1.47 3.90 16.66
C PHE A 302 2.48 2.77 16.41
#